data_db83e6ac7b62fb0f51db5871c854cac1
#
_entry.id   db83e6ac7b62fb0f51db5871c854cac1
#
_cell.length_a   1.000
_cell.length_b   1.000
_cell.length_c   1.000
_cell.angle_alpha   90.00
_cell.angle_beta   90.00
_cell.angle_gamma   90.00
#
_symmetry.space_group_name_H-M   'P 1'
#
loop_
_entity.id
_entity.type
_entity.pdbx_description
1 polymer ?
#
loop_
_entity_poly.entity_id
_entity_poly.type
_entity_poly.pdbx_seq_one_letter_code
_entity_poly.pdbx_strand_id
1 'polypeptide(L)'
;MQLKKPKFWDYKKPNLLSLSLWPLSKLVEIYVSITKRKKVYSSKIKTICVGNIYVGGTGKTSLAIEISKIFKKKKIKFCFIKKFYSDQYDEQKILQKYGKVFLSNKRLESLKNAEKKGYQFAIFDDGLQDHSINYNLRFICFNTINWIGNGMTIPSGPLRENIKNLKNYNYAFLNGNLENLSLIKKEILYLNPNIETIIGKYIPTNLNNFKLNKKYLAFSGIGNHKSFISMLKSHHIKIIKDIEYPDHYSFSKKDIDNLISFSKKLNCELITTEKDFIRIKNKKKTKIKFIKSKLKIMDQKKLINSILKINEIH
;
A
#
# COMPACT_ATOMS: atom_id res chain seq x y z
N MET A 1 -16.79 -0.29 -14.54
CA MET A 1 -15.59 -0.58 -15.37
C MET A 1 -14.35 -0.31 -14.52
N GLN A 2 -13.56 -1.33 -14.18
CA GLN A 2 -12.33 -1.11 -13.42
C GLN A 2 -11.25 -0.63 -14.40
N LEU A 3 -10.83 0.62 -14.26
CA LEU A 3 -9.80 1.21 -15.11
C LEU A 3 -8.45 0.55 -14.80
N LYS A 4 -7.85 -0.06 -15.80
CA LYS A 4 -6.50 -0.61 -15.69
C LYS A 4 -5.49 0.54 -15.74
N LYS A 5 -4.52 0.51 -14.82
CA LYS A 5 -3.43 1.50 -14.80
C LYS A 5 -2.70 1.50 -16.16
N PRO A 6 -2.47 2.68 -16.77
CA PRO A 6 -1.75 2.78 -18.03
C PRO A 6 -0.31 2.25 -17.91
N LYS A 7 0.15 1.47 -18.87
CA LYS A 7 1.50 0.89 -18.85
C LYS A 7 2.62 1.93 -18.83
N PHE A 8 2.43 3.06 -19.50
CA PHE A 8 3.42 4.13 -19.58
C PHE A 8 3.69 4.83 -18.23
N TRP A 9 2.81 4.68 -17.25
CA TRP A 9 3.04 5.18 -15.89
C TRP A 9 4.19 4.46 -15.17
N ASP A 10 4.46 3.20 -15.54
CA ASP A 10 5.52 2.38 -14.94
C ASP A 10 6.89 2.54 -15.65
N TYR A 11 6.98 3.37 -16.70
CA TYR A 11 8.25 3.65 -17.33
C TYR A 11 9.14 4.47 -16.39
N LYS A 12 10.46 4.29 -16.49
CA LYS A 12 11.42 5.06 -15.68
C LYS A 12 11.53 6.54 -16.09
N LYS A 13 11.09 6.86 -17.31
CA LYS A 13 11.11 8.22 -17.86
C LYS A 13 9.78 8.52 -18.57
N PRO A 14 9.35 9.78 -18.63
CA PRO A 14 8.21 10.19 -19.42
C PRO A 14 8.41 9.84 -20.91
N ASN A 15 7.33 9.42 -21.56
CA ASN A 15 7.26 9.22 -23.02
C ASN A 15 6.37 10.29 -23.67
N LEU A 16 6.22 10.27 -25.00
CA LEU A 16 5.41 11.24 -25.73
C LEU A 16 3.98 11.35 -25.20
N LEU A 17 3.35 10.21 -24.87
CA LEU A 17 1.99 10.20 -24.32
C LEU A 17 1.93 10.83 -22.91
N SER A 18 2.95 10.60 -22.07
CA SER A 18 3.06 11.27 -20.78
C SER A 18 3.21 12.78 -20.94
N LEU A 19 4.01 13.22 -21.93
CA LEU A 19 4.26 14.63 -22.18
C LEU A 19 3.02 15.34 -22.76
N SER A 20 2.27 14.69 -23.64
CA SER A 20 1.01 15.26 -24.17
C SER A 20 -0.05 15.48 -23.09
N LEU A 21 -0.08 14.64 -22.04
CA LEU A 21 -0.99 14.77 -20.90
C LEU A 21 -0.47 15.74 -19.82
N TRP A 22 0.78 16.21 -19.90
CA TRP A 22 1.40 17.05 -18.88
C TRP A 22 0.63 18.35 -18.56
N PRO A 23 0.05 19.10 -19.54
CA PRO A 23 -0.74 20.28 -19.21
C PRO A 23 -1.92 19.98 -18.29
N LEU A 24 -2.62 18.84 -18.49
CA LEU A 24 -3.71 18.40 -17.63
C LEU A 24 -3.21 18.08 -16.22
N SER A 25 -2.05 17.47 -16.08
CA SER A 25 -1.44 17.20 -14.77
C SER A 25 -1.13 18.51 -14.03
N LYS A 26 -0.72 19.55 -14.73
CA LYS A 26 -0.50 20.87 -14.11
C LYS A 26 -1.79 21.49 -13.59
N LEU A 27 -2.89 21.36 -14.31
CA LEU A 27 -4.20 21.81 -13.81
C LEU A 27 -4.60 21.07 -12.54
N VAL A 28 -4.39 19.75 -12.48
CA VAL A 28 -4.64 18.94 -11.27
C VAL A 28 -3.75 19.41 -10.11
N GLU A 29 -2.46 19.65 -10.32
CA GLU A 29 -1.53 20.16 -9.28
C GLU A 29 -1.99 21.51 -8.73
N ILE A 30 -2.40 22.43 -9.60
CA ILE A 30 -2.93 23.76 -9.23
C ILE A 30 -4.20 23.59 -8.40
N TYR A 31 -5.16 22.79 -8.86
CA TYR A 31 -6.41 22.53 -8.12
C TYR A 31 -6.12 21.97 -6.72
N VAL A 32 -5.24 20.98 -6.61
CA VAL A 32 -4.83 20.42 -5.31
C VAL A 32 -4.17 21.47 -4.43
N SER A 33 -3.34 22.37 -4.99
CA SER A 33 -2.66 23.42 -4.21
C SER A 33 -3.63 24.46 -3.64
N ILE A 34 -4.68 24.82 -4.40
CA ILE A 34 -5.73 25.74 -3.96
C ILE A 34 -6.56 25.09 -2.83
N THR A 35 -6.91 23.82 -2.96
CA THR A 35 -7.71 23.11 -1.95
C THR A 35 -6.97 22.88 -0.63
N LYS A 36 -5.62 22.94 -0.63
CA LYS A 36 -4.78 22.86 0.59
C LYS A 36 -4.93 24.04 1.55
N ARG A 37 -5.46 25.18 1.12
CA ARG A 37 -5.55 26.42 1.92
C ARG A 37 -6.74 26.45 2.91
N LYS A 38 -7.43 25.36 3.15
CA LYS A 38 -8.56 25.28 4.08
C LYS A 38 -8.10 25.29 5.54
N LYS A 39 -9.03 25.74 6.44
CA LYS A 39 -8.79 25.69 7.89
C LYS A 39 -8.45 24.27 8.33
N VAL A 40 -7.31 24.12 9.00
CA VAL A 40 -6.78 22.83 9.43
C VAL A 40 -7.20 22.57 10.87
N TYR A 41 -7.76 21.39 11.11
CA TYR A 41 -8.16 20.96 12.45
C TYR A 41 -6.98 20.32 13.18
N SER A 42 -6.66 20.83 14.37
CA SER A 42 -5.71 20.23 15.30
C SER A 42 -6.45 19.35 16.29
N SER A 43 -6.10 18.06 16.32
CA SER A 43 -6.78 17.07 17.15
C SER A 43 -6.32 17.11 18.61
N LYS A 44 -7.24 16.80 19.53
CA LYS A 44 -6.92 16.56 20.95
C LYS A 44 -6.20 15.22 21.18
N ILE A 45 -6.36 14.27 20.28
CA ILE A 45 -5.67 12.96 20.33
C ILE A 45 -4.54 12.93 19.31
N LYS A 46 -3.52 12.12 19.58
CA LYS A 46 -2.36 12.01 18.69
C LYS A 46 -2.73 11.30 17.38
N THR A 47 -2.31 11.83 16.26
CA THR A 47 -2.71 11.40 14.92
C THR A 47 -1.51 10.91 14.12
N ILE A 48 -1.60 9.69 13.58
CA ILE A 48 -0.60 9.10 12.69
C ILE A 48 -1.27 8.85 11.34
N CYS A 49 -0.76 9.48 10.30
CA CYS A 49 -1.25 9.28 8.95
C CYS A 49 -0.31 8.37 8.17
N VAL A 50 -0.84 7.27 7.66
CA VAL A 50 -0.14 6.36 6.74
C VAL A 50 -0.78 6.47 5.38
N GLY A 51 -0.01 6.86 4.37
CA GLY A 51 -0.55 7.03 3.03
C GLY A 51 0.52 6.91 1.95
N ASN A 52 0.18 7.25 0.72
CA ASN A 52 1.09 7.24 -0.41
C ASN A 52 0.74 8.34 -1.41
N ILE A 53 1.69 8.64 -2.29
CA ILE A 53 1.50 9.51 -3.44
C ILE A 53 1.44 8.72 -4.76
N TYR A 54 1.81 7.45 -4.76
CA TYR A 54 1.76 6.59 -5.95
C TYR A 54 0.43 5.82 -6.01
N VAL A 55 -0.22 5.80 -7.16
CA VAL A 55 -1.46 5.01 -7.37
C VAL A 55 -1.14 3.53 -7.44
N GLY A 56 -1.56 2.78 -6.42
CA GLY A 56 -1.36 1.33 -6.34
C GLY A 56 -0.97 0.85 -4.94
N GLY A 57 -0.65 -0.41 -4.85
CA GLY A 57 -0.32 -1.10 -3.60
C GLY A 57 1.08 -0.73 -3.10
N THR A 58 1.17 0.19 -2.14
CA THR A 58 2.44 0.62 -1.53
C THR A 58 2.61 0.15 -0.07
N GLY A 59 1.73 -0.74 0.41
CA GLY A 59 1.83 -1.32 1.75
C GLY A 59 1.28 -0.45 2.89
N LYS A 60 0.48 0.58 2.61
CA LYS A 60 -0.13 1.47 3.61
C LYS A 60 -0.85 0.73 4.74
N THR A 61 -1.85 -0.06 4.36
CA THR A 61 -2.68 -0.81 5.32
C THR A 61 -1.84 -1.79 6.14
N SER A 62 -0.82 -2.41 5.53
CA SER A 62 0.10 -3.30 6.25
C SER A 62 0.94 -2.55 7.28
N LEU A 63 1.44 -1.35 6.96
CA LEU A 63 2.16 -0.51 7.93
C LEU A 63 1.23 -0.04 9.06
N ALA A 64 0.02 0.40 8.75
CA ALA A 64 -0.98 0.78 9.75
C ALA A 64 -1.26 -0.36 10.74
N ILE A 65 -1.33 -1.60 10.24
CA ILE A 65 -1.47 -2.80 11.08
C ILE A 65 -0.24 -3.01 11.96
N GLU A 66 0.98 -2.88 11.43
CA GLU A 66 2.20 -3.03 12.26
C GLU A 66 2.27 -1.97 13.36
N ILE A 67 1.88 -0.72 13.09
CA ILE A 67 1.75 0.35 14.09
C ILE A 67 0.73 -0.06 15.16
N SER A 68 -0.42 -0.59 14.77
CA SER A 68 -1.46 -1.03 15.71
C SER A 68 -1.01 -2.15 16.65
N LYS A 69 -0.15 -3.07 16.16
CA LYS A 69 0.43 -4.13 16.99
C LYS A 69 1.35 -3.56 18.08
N ILE A 70 2.10 -2.49 17.76
CA ILE A 70 2.93 -1.78 18.73
C ILE A 70 2.05 -1.19 19.83
N PHE A 71 0.96 -0.50 19.46
CA PHE A 71 0.02 0.08 20.43
C PHE A 71 -0.64 -0.97 21.31
N LYS A 72 -1.07 -2.11 20.73
CA LYS A 72 -1.60 -3.24 21.51
C LYS A 72 -0.59 -3.75 22.53
N LYS A 73 0.67 -3.95 22.11
CA LYS A 73 1.74 -4.41 23.03
C LYS A 73 2.02 -3.42 24.15
N LYS A 74 1.86 -2.12 23.88
CA LYS A 74 2.05 -1.03 24.85
C LYS A 74 0.78 -0.69 25.64
N LYS A 75 -0.33 -1.40 25.43
CA LYS A 75 -1.66 -1.15 26.06
C LYS A 75 -2.20 0.27 25.82
N ILE A 76 -1.83 0.90 24.69
CA ILE A 76 -2.29 2.22 24.28
C ILE A 76 -3.66 2.10 23.61
N LYS A 77 -4.62 2.93 24.00
CA LYS A 77 -5.98 2.96 23.42
C LYS A 77 -5.95 3.70 22.09
N PHE A 78 -6.10 2.96 20.98
CA PHE A 78 -6.04 3.51 19.62
C PHE A 78 -7.25 3.07 18.79
N CYS A 79 -7.48 3.78 17.68
CA CYS A 79 -8.41 3.40 16.63
C CYS A 79 -7.81 3.61 15.24
N PHE A 80 -8.45 3.02 14.23
CA PHE A 80 -8.21 3.34 12.84
C PHE A 80 -9.26 4.32 12.33
N ILE A 81 -8.84 5.22 11.45
CA ILE A 81 -9.71 6.11 10.70
C ILE A 81 -9.48 5.87 9.21
N LYS A 82 -10.54 5.53 8.48
CA LYS A 82 -10.51 5.32 7.04
C LYS A 82 -11.73 5.98 6.39
N LYS A 83 -11.53 6.57 5.21
CA LYS A 83 -12.65 7.03 4.40
C LYS A 83 -13.46 5.83 3.91
N PHE A 84 -14.77 5.94 3.95
CA PHE A 84 -15.65 4.88 3.45
C PHE A 84 -15.58 4.81 1.92
N TYR A 85 -15.32 3.61 1.41
CA TYR A 85 -15.41 3.25 -0.01
C TYR A 85 -16.09 1.90 -0.11
N SER A 86 -17.13 1.81 -0.93
CA SER A 86 -17.91 0.55 -1.09
C SER A 86 -17.10 -0.58 -1.72
N ASP A 87 -16.12 -0.25 -2.55
CA ASP A 87 -15.24 -1.18 -3.27
C ASP A 87 -14.02 -1.65 -2.45
N GLN A 88 -13.75 -1.05 -1.26
CA GLN A 88 -12.64 -1.40 -0.38
C GLN A 88 -13.07 -2.13 0.90
N TYR A 89 -14.15 -2.89 0.82
CA TYR A 89 -14.70 -3.63 1.97
C TYR A 89 -13.73 -4.62 2.62
N ASP A 90 -12.89 -5.29 1.81
CA ASP A 90 -11.86 -6.22 2.30
C ASP A 90 -10.81 -5.52 3.17
N GLU A 91 -10.34 -4.33 2.78
CA GLU A 91 -9.38 -3.58 3.60
C GLU A 91 -9.99 -3.13 4.93
N GLN A 92 -11.26 -2.71 4.90
CA GLN A 92 -11.99 -2.34 6.10
C GLN A 92 -12.10 -3.54 7.07
N LYS A 93 -12.47 -4.73 6.57
CA LYS A 93 -12.53 -5.97 7.36
C LYS A 93 -11.16 -6.38 7.93
N ILE A 94 -10.10 -6.21 7.15
CA ILE A 94 -8.74 -6.52 7.62
C ILE A 94 -8.39 -5.62 8.82
N LEU A 95 -8.61 -4.31 8.72
CA LEU A 95 -8.32 -3.38 9.82
C LEU A 95 -9.15 -3.67 11.08
N GLN A 96 -10.43 -4.04 10.91
CA GLN A 96 -11.32 -4.41 12.03
C GLN A 96 -10.80 -5.57 12.89
N LYS A 97 -10.03 -6.50 12.30
CA LYS A 97 -9.37 -7.58 13.06
C LYS A 97 -8.30 -7.07 14.02
N TYR A 98 -7.74 -5.91 13.76
CA TYR A 98 -6.64 -5.34 14.52
C TYR A 98 -7.04 -4.20 15.45
N GLY A 99 -8.22 -3.63 15.32
CA GLY A 99 -8.73 -2.58 16.21
C GLY A 99 -10.04 -1.98 15.76
N LYS A 100 -10.58 -1.06 16.54
CA LYS A 100 -11.80 -0.32 16.17
C LYS A 100 -11.51 0.54 14.95
N VAL A 101 -12.38 0.47 13.96
CA VAL A 101 -12.32 1.30 12.74
C VAL A 101 -13.49 2.28 12.74
N PHE A 102 -13.20 3.56 12.57
CA PHE A 102 -14.18 4.60 12.30
C PHE A 102 -14.21 4.88 10.81
N LEU A 103 -15.39 4.73 10.22
CA LEU A 103 -15.64 4.93 8.80
C LEU A 103 -16.59 6.10 8.61
N SER A 104 -16.26 7.05 7.75
CA SER A 104 -17.16 8.14 7.33
C SER A 104 -16.72 8.67 5.96
N ASN A 105 -17.57 9.46 5.33
CA ASN A 105 -17.22 10.16 4.09
C ASN A 105 -16.18 11.28 4.33
N LYS A 106 -16.15 11.84 5.56
CA LYS A 106 -15.18 12.86 5.99
C LYS A 106 -14.39 12.35 7.18
N ARG A 107 -13.07 12.16 7.02
CA ARG A 107 -12.19 11.67 8.09
C ARG A 107 -12.23 12.50 9.37
N LEU A 108 -12.48 13.80 9.24
CA LEU A 108 -12.61 14.71 10.37
C LEU A 108 -13.78 14.33 11.30
N GLU A 109 -14.90 13.87 10.76
CA GLU A 109 -16.03 13.39 11.56
C GLU A 109 -15.66 12.15 12.38
N SER A 110 -14.97 11.19 11.73
CA SER A 110 -14.45 10.00 12.40
C SER A 110 -13.46 10.36 13.51
N LEU A 111 -12.59 11.35 13.27
CA LEU A 111 -11.61 11.83 14.26
C LEU A 111 -12.31 12.42 15.49
N LYS A 112 -13.26 13.33 15.30
CA LYS A 112 -14.04 13.91 16.41
C LYS A 112 -14.82 12.86 17.20
N ASN A 113 -15.34 11.82 16.53
CA ASN A 113 -16.00 10.69 17.20
C ASN A 113 -14.99 9.86 18.03
N ALA A 114 -13.77 9.68 17.54
CA ALA A 114 -12.72 8.99 18.30
C ALA A 114 -12.30 9.79 19.54
N GLU A 115 -12.16 11.12 19.41
CA GLU A 115 -11.89 12.01 20.53
C GLU A 115 -12.96 11.90 21.63
N LYS A 116 -14.24 12.02 21.25
CA LYS A 116 -15.38 11.89 22.19
C LYS A 116 -15.40 10.54 22.93
N LYS A 117 -14.88 9.45 22.30
CA LYS A 117 -14.79 8.11 22.89
C LYS A 117 -13.51 7.85 23.69
N GLY A 118 -12.70 8.90 23.92
CA GLY A 118 -11.50 8.85 24.75
C GLY A 118 -10.40 7.94 24.19
N TYR A 119 -10.22 7.90 22.85
CA TYR A 119 -9.03 7.30 22.26
C TYR A 119 -7.83 8.21 22.50
N GLN A 120 -6.63 7.60 22.57
CA GLN A 120 -5.38 8.33 22.74
C GLN A 120 -4.71 8.57 21.39
N PHE A 121 -4.85 7.60 20.46
CA PHE A 121 -4.26 7.65 19.13
C PHE A 121 -5.27 7.31 18.04
N ALA A 122 -5.15 8.01 16.91
CA ALA A 122 -5.84 7.69 15.67
C ALA A 122 -4.83 7.38 14.55
N ILE A 123 -4.93 6.18 13.97
CA ILE A 123 -4.15 5.75 12.81
C ILE A 123 -5.01 5.94 11.56
N PHE A 124 -4.60 6.85 10.67
CA PHE A 124 -5.28 7.10 9.41
C PHE A 124 -4.71 6.22 8.31
N ASP A 125 -5.57 5.42 7.69
CA ASP A 125 -5.22 4.63 6.50
C ASP A 125 -5.62 5.41 5.24
N ASP A 126 -4.62 5.78 4.41
CA ASP A 126 -4.73 6.56 3.16
C ASP A 126 -5.28 8.00 3.36
N GLY A 127 -4.68 8.75 4.29
CA GLY A 127 -5.13 10.11 4.66
C GLY A 127 -4.24 11.26 4.18
N LEU A 128 -3.10 11.03 3.50
CA LEU A 128 -2.12 12.08 3.20
C LEU A 128 -2.65 13.22 2.31
N GLN A 129 -3.63 12.95 1.46
CA GLN A 129 -4.29 13.95 0.63
C GLN A 129 -5.41 14.72 1.35
N ASP A 130 -5.70 14.39 2.61
CA ASP A 130 -6.68 15.12 3.43
C ASP A 130 -5.98 16.21 4.24
N HIS A 131 -6.00 17.41 3.70
CA HIS A 131 -5.37 18.59 4.31
C HIS A 131 -6.23 19.30 5.36
N SER A 132 -7.41 18.76 5.67
CA SER A 132 -8.29 19.33 6.70
C SER A 132 -7.85 18.99 8.13
N ILE A 133 -6.88 18.07 8.29
CA ILE A 133 -6.40 17.57 9.58
C ILE A 133 -4.90 17.79 9.69
N ASN A 134 -4.46 18.33 10.83
CA ASN A 134 -3.05 18.41 11.18
C ASN A 134 -2.61 17.09 11.81
N TYR A 135 -1.78 16.32 11.08
CA TYR A 135 -1.26 15.05 11.57
C TYR A 135 0.04 15.26 12.35
N ASN A 136 0.15 14.63 13.53
CA ASN A 136 1.39 14.64 14.33
C ASN A 136 2.52 13.88 13.62
N LEU A 137 2.21 12.73 12.98
CA LEU A 137 3.16 12.01 12.13
C LEU A 137 2.55 11.65 10.78
N ARG A 138 3.37 11.78 9.74
CA ARG A 138 3.03 11.42 8.36
C ARG A 138 4.04 10.42 7.82
N PHE A 139 3.56 9.18 7.58
CA PHE A 139 4.30 8.12 6.90
C PHE A 139 3.89 8.07 5.43
N ILE A 140 4.84 8.35 4.53
CA ILE A 140 4.64 8.14 3.10
C ILE A 140 5.18 6.77 2.70
N CYS A 141 4.34 5.93 2.09
CA CYS A 141 4.68 4.56 1.71
C CYS A 141 5.05 4.48 0.23
N PHE A 142 6.17 3.85 -0.05
CA PHE A 142 6.61 3.53 -1.41
C PHE A 142 6.88 2.03 -1.57
N ASN A 143 6.61 1.55 -2.78
CA ASN A 143 7.10 0.26 -3.23
C ASN A 143 8.35 0.48 -4.10
N THR A 144 9.47 -0.13 -3.72
CA THR A 144 10.77 0.09 -4.35
C THR A 144 10.85 -0.49 -5.78
N ILE A 145 9.96 -1.42 -6.17
CA ILE A 145 9.93 -1.99 -7.52
C ILE A 145 9.37 -0.98 -8.52
N ASN A 146 8.26 -0.33 -8.15
CA ASN A 146 7.62 0.66 -9.01
C ASN A 146 8.17 2.08 -8.75
N TRP A 147 8.71 2.33 -7.55
CA TRP A 147 9.18 3.60 -7.06
C TRP A 147 8.15 4.71 -7.36
N ILE A 148 8.51 5.69 -8.17
CA ILE A 148 7.64 6.79 -8.62
C ILE A 148 7.15 6.62 -10.07
N GLY A 149 7.42 5.47 -10.69
CA GLY A 149 7.16 5.25 -12.12
C GLY A 149 7.89 6.27 -12.98
N ASN A 150 7.17 6.94 -13.89
CA ASN A 150 7.74 8.01 -14.74
C ASN A 150 7.92 9.37 -14.03
N GLY A 151 7.61 9.46 -12.72
CA GLY A 151 7.78 10.64 -11.90
C GLY A 151 6.74 11.74 -12.08
N MET A 152 5.77 11.57 -12.98
CA MET A 152 4.76 12.57 -13.28
C MET A 152 3.47 12.36 -12.45
N THR A 153 2.72 13.44 -12.28
CA THR A 153 1.41 13.40 -11.62
C THR A 153 0.30 12.95 -12.58
N ILE A 154 -0.82 12.48 -12.03
CA ILE A 154 -2.01 12.10 -12.79
C ILE A 154 -2.52 13.30 -13.61
N PRO A 155 -2.89 13.08 -14.92
CA PRO A 155 -2.96 11.82 -15.66
C PRO A 155 -1.67 11.43 -16.40
N SER A 156 -0.62 12.26 -16.43
CA SER A 156 0.64 12.00 -17.13
C SER A 156 1.46 10.86 -16.52
N GLY A 157 1.26 10.58 -15.25
CA GLY A 157 1.98 9.54 -14.51
C GLY A 157 1.22 9.08 -13.28
N PRO A 158 1.82 8.20 -12.46
CA PRO A 158 1.14 7.52 -11.39
C PRO A 158 1.03 8.32 -10.09
N LEU A 159 1.58 9.54 -10.01
CA LEU A 159 1.64 10.27 -8.76
C LEU A 159 0.36 11.06 -8.51
N ARG A 160 -0.20 10.95 -7.30
CA ARG A 160 -1.35 11.72 -6.82
C ARG A 160 -0.99 13.17 -6.54
N GLU A 161 0.28 13.42 -6.26
CA GLU A 161 0.86 14.74 -6.02
C GLU A 161 2.36 14.74 -6.37
N ASN A 162 2.93 15.93 -6.55
CA ASN A 162 4.33 16.07 -6.94
C ASN A 162 5.27 15.50 -5.88
N ILE A 163 6.33 14.80 -6.31
CA ILE A 163 7.33 14.18 -5.44
C ILE A 163 8.03 15.22 -4.53
N LYS A 164 8.13 16.48 -4.94
CA LYS A 164 8.67 17.58 -4.14
C LYS A 164 7.92 17.79 -2.82
N ASN A 165 6.69 17.28 -2.71
CA ASN A 165 5.93 17.31 -1.46
C ASN A 165 6.49 16.38 -0.38
N LEU A 166 7.53 15.58 -0.67
CA LEU A 166 8.27 14.79 0.33
C LEU A 166 8.73 15.63 1.51
N LYS A 167 9.01 16.92 1.31
CA LYS A 167 9.37 17.86 2.39
C LYS A 167 8.33 17.98 3.52
N ASN A 168 7.09 17.56 3.28
CA ASN A 168 5.99 17.65 4.24
C ASN A 168 5.80 16.36 5.05
N TYR A 169 6.63 15.33 4.85
CA TYR A 169 6.49 14.03 5.49
C TYR A 169 7.64 13.75 6.46
N ASN A 170 7.32 13.07 7.56
CA ASN A 170 8.29 12.76 8.60
C ASN A 170 9.07 11.47 8.29
N TYR A 171 8.37 10.46 7.75
CA TYR A 171 8.92 9.14 7.52
C TYR A 171 8.58 8.63 6.13
N ALA A 172 9.56 8.05 5.43
CA ALA A 172 9.36 7.28 4.20
C ALA A 172 9.45 5.79 4.52
N PHE A 173 8.33 5.09 4.35
CA PHE A 173 8.29 3.64 4.48
C PHE A 173 8.55 3.00 3.11
N LEU A 174 9.61 2.20 3.02
CA LEU A 174 10.07 1.55 1.80
C LEU A 174 9.85 0.05 1.89
N ASN A 175 9.12 -0.52 0.94
CA ASN A 175 8.91 -1.97 0.85
C ASN A 175 8.99 -2.45 -0.60
N GLY A 176 9.10 -3.77 -0.79
CA GLY A 176 9.24 -4.40 -2.11
C GLY A 176 10.58 -5.09 -2.28
N ASN A 177 11.16 -5.02 -3.48
CA ASN A 177 12.52 -5.48 -3.73
C ASN A 177 13.52 -4.43 -3.22
N LEU A 178 14.54 -4.89 -2.47
CA LEU A 178 15.50 -3.99 -1.84
C LEU A 178 16.77 -3.73 -2.69
N GLU A 179 16.86 -4.26 -3.91
CA GLU A 179 18.03 -4.12 -4.79
C GLU A 179 18.41 -2.64 -5.07
N ASN A 180 17.43 -1.78 -5.30
CA ASN A 180 17.65 -0.36 -5.61
C ASN A 180 17.50 0.55 -4.36
N LEU A 181 17.54 -0.02 -3.16
CA LEU A 181 17.21 0.70 -1.93
C LEU A 181 18.16 1.89 -1.69
N SER A 182 19.46 1.72 -1.95
CA SER A 182 20.46 2.78 -1.74
C SER A 182 20.23 3.99 -2.65
N LEU A 183 19.89 3.76 -3.92
CA LEU A 183 19.57 4.84 -4.88
C LEU A 183 18.30 5.57 -4.47
N ILE A 184 17.24 4.83 -4.16
CA ILE A 184 15.96 5.41 -3.71
C ILE A 184 16.14 6.25 -2.44
N LYS A 185 16.95 5.78 -1.48
CA LYS A 185 17.26 6.55 -0.27
C LYS A 185 17.99 7.85 -0.58
N LYS A 186 18.97 7.83 -1.50
CA LYS A 186 19.66 9.03 -1.93
C LYS A 186 18.71 10.06 -2.55
N GLU A 187 17.81 9.62 -3.45
CA GLU A 187 16.78 10.49 -4.05
C GLU A 187 15.83 11.08 -2.99
N ILE A 188 15.40 10.28 -2.03
CA ILE A 188 14.53 10.74 -0.94
C ILE A 188 15.25 11.80 -0.09
N LEU A 189 16.49 11.56 0.32
CA LEU A 189 17.27 12.48 1.13
C LEU A 189 17.62 13.78 0.39
N TYR A 190 17.82 13.70 -0.93
CA TYR A 190 17.98 14.88 -1.77
C TYR A 190 16.75 15.80 -1.75
N LEU A 191 15.55 15.20 -1.76
CA LEU A 191 14.27 15.93 -1.73
C LEU A 191 13.87 16.42 -0.33
N ASN A 192 14.26 15.67 0.69
CA ASN A 192 14.02 16.01 2.10
C ASN A 192 15.15 15.43 2.98
N PRO A 193 16.16 16.25 3.34
CA PRO A 193 17.27 15.78 4.19
C PRO A 193 16.86 15.31 5.58
N ASN A 194 15.71 15.78 6.08
CA ASN A 194 15.22 15.48 7.44
C ASN A 194 14.29 14.26 7.50
N ILE A 195 13.94 13.66 6.34
CA ILE A 195 13.03 12.52 6.33
C ILE A 195 13.75 11.25 6.78
N GLU A 196 13.17 10.55 7.70
CA GLU A 196 13.69 9.26 8.11
C GLU A 196 13.10 8.12 7.28
N THR A 197 13.94 7.13 6.93
CA THR A 197 13.49 5.94 6.20
C THR A 197 13.28 4.76 7.12
N ILE A 198 12.19 4.03 6.92
CA ILE A 198 11.87 2.75 7.57
C ILE A 198 11.67 1.71 6.49
N ILE A 199 12.30 0.55 6.67
CA ILE A 199 12.30 -0.52 5.66
C ILE A 199 11.40 -1.65 6.12
N GLY A 200 10.58 -2.16 5.20
CA GLY A 200 9.79 -3.36 5.38
C GLY A 200 9.93 -4.33 4.20
N LYS A 201 9.79 -5.61 4.48
CA LYS A 201 9.80 -6.68 3.48
C LYS A 201 8.63 -7.62 3.71
N TYR A 202 7.92 -7.98 2.66
CA TYR A 202 6.93 -9.06 2.75
C TYR A 202 7.65 -10.39 2.78
N ILE A 203 7.35 -11.20 3.79
CA ILE A 203 7.88 -12.56 3.93
C ILE A 203 6.73 -13.56 3.91
N PRO A 204 6.87 -14.67 3.17
CA PRO A 204 5.89 -15.73 3.17
C PRO A 204 5.89 -16.46 4.52
N THR A 205 4.71 -16.93 4.95
CA THR A 205 4.54 -17.60 6.26
C THR A 205 4.13 -19.06 6.13
N ASN A 206 3.91 -19.56 4.92
CA ASN A 206 3.48 -20.94 4.67
C ASN A 206 4.30 -21.61 3.56
N LEU A 207 5.61 -21.31 3.47
CA LEU A 207 6.51 -21.87 2.46
C LEU A 207 6.55 -23.41 2.48
N ASN A 208 6.40 -24.03 3.63
CA ASN A 208 6.38 -25.49 3.79
C ASN A 208 5.29 -26.18 2.97
N ASN A 209 4.26 -25.44 2.54
CA ASN A 209 3.20 -25.97 1.66
C ASN A 209 3.61 -26.04 0.18
N PHE A 210 4.82 -25.58 -0.16
CA PHE A 210 5.30 -25.47 -1.53
C PHE A 210 6.54 -26.35 -1.74
N LYS A 211 6.54 -27.08 -2.87
CA LYS A 211 7.69 -27.87 -3.28
C LYS A 211 8.57 -27.03 -4.21
N LEU A 212 9.82 -26.77 -3.82
CA LEU A 212 10.76 -25.93 -4.59
C LEU A 212 11.15 -26.52 -5.95
N ASN A 213 11.07 -27.83 -6.09
CA ASN A 213 11.35 -28.53 -7.38
C ASN A 213 10.17 -28.45 -8.37
N LYS A 214 8.99 -27.99 -7.95
CA LYS A 214 7.84 -27.82 -8.84
C LYS A 214 7.86 -26.48 -9.55
N LYS A 215 7.23 -26.44 -10.72
CA LYS A 215 7.00 -25.25 -11.53
C LYS A 215 5.65 -24.66 -11.17
N TYR A 216 5.54 -23.31 -11.14
CA TYR A 216 4.31 -22.61 -10.82
C TYR A 216 3.94 -21.57 -11.87
N LEU A 217 2.64 -21.48 -12.15
CA LEU A 217 2.01 -20.36 -12.81
C LEU A 217 1.43 -19.46 -11.71
N ALA A 218 1.97 -18.26 -11.58
CA ALA A 218 1.50 -17.29 -10.59
C ALA A 218 0.45 -16.36 -11.20
N PHE A 219 -0.59 -16.01 -10.44
CA PHE A 219 -1.55 -15.00 -10.84
C PHE A 219 -2.00 -14.17 -9.64
N SER A 220 -2.34 -12.91 -9.87
CA SER A 220 -2.92 -12.07 -8.83
C SER A 220 -3.70 -10.88 -9.37
N GLY A 221 -4.72 -10.46 -8.62
CA GLY A 221 -5.49 -9.24 -8.78
C GLY A 221 -5.30 -8.31 -7.57
N ILE A 222 -4.05 -7.99 -7.25
CA ILE A 222 -3.65 -7.06 -6.19
C ILE A 222 -2.90 -5.87 -6.78
N GLY A 223 -2.94 -4.73 -6.11
CA GLY A 223 -2.31 -3.49 -6.57
C GLY A 223 -0.80 -3.53 -6.79
N ASN A 224 -0.13 -4.63 -6.47
CA ASN A 224 1.30 -4.81 -6.70
C ASN A 224 1.69 -6.26 -7.04
N HIS A 225 1.31 -6.70 -8.22
CA HIS A 225 1.65 -8.01 -8.76
C HIS A 225 3.17 -8.24 -8.81
N LYS A 226 3.94 -7.26 -9.25
CA LYS A 226 5.41 -7.36 -9.36
C LYS A 226 6.07 -7.68 -8.02
N SER A 227 5.60 -7.11 -6.90
CA SER A 227 6.12 -7.43 -5.57
C SER A 227 5.79 -8.86 -5.14
N PHE A 228 4.61 -9.35 -5.49
CA PHE A 228 4.24 -10.74 -5.24
C PHE A 228 5.19 -11.70 -5.98
N ILE A 229 5.44 -11.47 -7.26
CA ILE A 229 6.37 -12.28 -8.06
C ILE A 229 7.81 -12.19 -7.53
N SER A 230 8.29 -10.99 -7.20
CA SER A 230 9.61 -10.77 -6.61
C SER A 230 9.78 -11.53 -5.29
N MET A 231 8.76 -11.49 -4.42
CA MET A 231 8.76 -12.26 -3.17
C MET A 231 8.85 -13.77 -3.43
N LEU A 232 8.06 -14.33 -4.37
CA LEU A 232 8.12 -15.76 -4.70
C LEU A 232 9.50 -16.16 -5.20
N LYS A 233 10.08 -15.40 -6.13
CA LYS A 233 11.42 -15.63 -6.69
C LYS A 233 12.51 -15.57 -5.63
N SER A 234 12.46 -14.58 -4.71
CA SER A 234 13.45 -14.45 -3.62
C SER A 234 13.41 -15.61 -2.61
N HIS A 235 12.38 -16.45 -2.64
CA HIS A 235 12.26 -17.66 -1.84
C HIS A 235 12.36 -18.92 -2.69
N HIS A 236 13.03 -18.84 -3.85
CA HIS A 236 13.34 -19.95 -4.75
C HIS A 236 12.12 -20.69 -5.31
N ILE A 237 10.92 -20.07 -5.31
CA ILE A 237 9.74 -20.65 -5.97
C ILE A 237 9.88 -20.45 -7.47
N LYS A 238 9.90 -21.56 -8.22
CA LYS A 238 10.14 -21.56 -9.67
C LYS A 238 8.89 -21.10 -10.44
N ILE A 239 8.81 -19.81 -10.73
CA ILE A 239 7.72 -19.21 -11.52
C ILE A 239 8.09 -19.28 -13.01
N ILE A 240 7.30 -20.01 -13.80
CA ILE A 240 7.51 -20.14 -15.26
C ILE A 240 6.66 -19.12 -16.05
N LYS A 241 5.54 -18.71 -15.49
CA LYS A 241 4.65 -17.71 -16.07
C LYS A 241 3.91 -16.98 -14.96
N ASP A 242 3.63 -15.69 -15.18
CA ASP A 242 2.78 -14.91 -14.30
C ASP A 242 1.70 -14.15 -15.09
N ILE A 243 0.54 -13.95 -14.44
CA ILE A 243 -0.62 -13.27 -15.02
C ILE A 243 -1.10 -12.22 -14.03
N GLU A 244 -1.08 -10.95 -14.47
CA GLU A 244 -1.57 -9.82 -13.71
C GLU A 244 -3.00 -9.48 -14.09
N TYR A 245 -3.89 -9.47 -13.09
CA TYR A 245 -5.26 -8.98 -13.20
C TYR A 245 -5.37 -7.58 -12.58
N PRO A 246 -6.42 -6.80 -12.90
CA PRO A 246 -6.69 -5.53 -12.24
C PRO A 246 -6.77 -5.69 -10.72
N ASP A 247 -6.44 -4.62 -9.96
CA ASP A 247 -6.58 -4.64 -8.50
C ASP A 247 -8.04 -4.89 -8.11
N HIS A 248 -8.25 -5.66 -7.04
CA HIS A 248 -9.57 -6.10 -6.57
C HIS A 248 -10.37 -6.93 -7.57
N TYR A 249 -9.72 -7.61 -8.52
CA TYR A 249 -10.38 -8.41 -9.55
C TYR A 249 -11.26 -9.51 -8.96
N SER A 250 -12.48 -9.65 -9.50
CA SER A 250 -13.42 -10.74 -9.17
C SER A 250 -13.28 -11.85 -10.21
N PHE A 251 -12.68 -12.97 -9.82
CA PHE A 251 -12.43 -14.10 -10.71
C PHE A 251 -13.72 -14.81 -11.08
N SER A 252 -14.07 -14.84 -12.37
CA SER A 252 -15.18 -15.60 -12.90
C SER A 252 -14.87 -17.11 -12.94
N LYS A 253 -15.91 -17.94 -13.12
CA LYS A 253 -15.71 -19.39 -13.36
C LYS A 253 -14.85 -19.63 -14.60
N LYS A 254 -15.05 -18.87 -15.67
CA LYS A 254 -14.29 -18.97 -16.93
C LYS A 254 -12.81 -18.64 -16.72
N ASP A 255 -12.49 -17.61 -15.92
CA ASP A 255 -11.10 -17.26 -15.62
C ASP A 255 -10.38 -18.42 -14.91
N ILE A 256 -11.02 -19.01 -13.92
CA ILE A 256 -10.45 -20.12 -13.16
C ILE A 256 -10.27 -21.35 -14.03
N ASP A 257 -11.24 -21.67 -14.89
CA ASP A 257 -11.15 -22.81 -15.82
C ASP A 257 -10.03 -22.60 -16.85
N ASN A 258 -9.87 -21.39 -17.37
CA ASN A 258 -8.78 -21.02 -18.26
C ASN A 258 -7.40 -21.14 -17.56
N LEU A 259 -7.27 -20.64 -16.34
CA LEU A 259 -6.03 -20.75 -15.56
C LEU A 259 -5.66 -22.21 -15.30
N ILE A 260 -6.62 -23.07 -14.94
CA ILE A 260 -6.41 -24.50 -14.71
C ILE A 260 -6.00 -25.19 -16.03
N SER A 261 -6.66 -24.92 -17.15
CA SER A 261 -6.32 -25.48 -18.44
C SER A 261 -4.92 -25.05 -18.88
N PHE A 262 -4.58 -23.77 -18.68
CA PHE A 262 -3.27 -23.23 -19.02
C PHE A 262 -2.15 -23.82 -18.12
N SER A 263 -2.40 -23.99 -16.83
CA SER A 263 -1.42 -24.63 -15.93
C SER A 263 -1.14 -26.09 -16.30
N LYS A 264 -2.17 -26.83 -16.74
CA LYS A 264 -2.00 -28.21 -17.24
C LYS A 264 -1.15 -28.25 -18.51
N LYS A 265 -1.39 -27.35 -19.48
CA LYS A 265 -0.58 -27.25 -20.71
C LYS A 265 0.90 -26.98 -20.41
N LEU A 266 1.18 -26.19 -19.38
CA LEU A 266 2.54 -25.84 -18.95
C LEU A 266 3.14 -26.84 -17.95
N ASN A 267 2.43 -27.91 -17.60
CA ASN A 267 2.81 -28.87 -16.57
C ASN A 267 3.30 -28.20 -15.27
N CYS A 268 2.46 -27.31 -14.70
CA CYS A 268 2.76 -26.55 -13.52
C CYS A 268 1.55 -26.41 -12.59
N GLU A 269 1.82 -26.05 -11.33
CA GLU A 269 0.79 -25.78 -10.31
C GLU A 269 0.40 -24.29 -10.32
N LEU A 270 -0.85 -24.01 -9.95
CA LEU A 270 -1.33 -22.63 -9.78
C LEU A 270 -0.99 -22.08 -8.41
N ILE A 271 -0.47 -20.85 -8.37
CA ILE A 271 -0.20 -20.13 -7.13
C ILE A 271 -0.76 -18.70 -7.20
N THR A 272 -1.41 -18.26 -6.13
CA THR A 272 -1.96 -16.90 -6.00
C THR A 272 -1.72 -16.34 -4.60
N THR A 273 -2.17 -15.11 -4.34
CA THR A 273 -2.14 -14.49 -3.02
C THR A 273 -3.30 -14.99 -2.14
N GLU A 274 -3.15 -14.90 -0.81
CA GLU A 274 -4.26 -15.22 0.12
C GLU A 274 -5.49 -14.34 -0.13
N LYS A 275 -5.30 -13.05 -0.47
CA LYS A 275 -6.39 -12.11 -0.78
C LYS A 275 -7.20 -12.58 -2.00
N ASP A 276 -6.52 -12.92 -3.08
CA ASP A 276 -7.18 -13.39 -4.29
C ASP A 276 -7.83 -14.74 -4.09
N PHE A 277 -7.15 -15.64 -3.35
CA PHE A 277 -7.71 -16.94 -3.02
C PHE A 277 -9.03 -16.85 -2.25
N ILE A 278 -9.18 -15.90 -1.32
CA ILE A 278 -10.43 -15.66 -0.59
C ILE A 278 -11.54 -15.18 -1.54
N ARG A 279 -11.22 -14.36 -2.54
CA ARG A 279 -12.16 -13.84 -3.54
C ARG A 279 -12.68 -14.89 -4.51
N ILE A 280 -11.93 -15.98 -4.72
CA ILE A 280 -12.32 -17.07 -5.62
C ILE A 280 -13.46 -17.87 -4.98
N LYS A 281 -14.66 -17.79 -5.55
CA LYS A 281 -15.87 -18.52 -5.10
C LYS A 281 -16.07 -19.87 -5.81
N ASN A 282 -15.18 -20.26 -6.73
CA ASN A 282 -15.31 -21.47 -7.54
C ASN A 282 -14.96 -22.74 -6.72
N LYS A 283 -15.74 -23.84 -6.92
CA LYS A 283 -15.48 -25.15 -6.30
C LYS A 283 -14.11 -25.73 -6.67
N LYS A 284 -13.58 -25.43 -7.86
CA LYS A 284 -12.23 -25.85 -8.32
C LYS A 284 -11.07 -25.13 -7.64
N LYS A 285 -11.36 -24.26 -6.68
CA LYS A 285 -10.40 -23.52 -5.83
C LYS A 285 -9.38 -24.45 -5.17
N THR A 286 -9.73 -25.70 -4.86
CA THR A 286 -8.83 -26.72 -4.30
C THR A 286 -7.61 -27.02 -5.16
N LYS A 287 -7.66 -26.73 -6.47
CA LYS A 287 -6.52 -26.88 -7.41
C LYS A 287 -5.56 -25.70 -7.41
N ILE A 288 -5.84 -24.67 -6.60
CA ILE A 288 -5.05 -23.44 -6.54
C ILE A 288 -4.37 -23.37 -5.17
N LYS A 289 -3.08 -23.25 -5.16
CA LYS A 289 -2.31 -22.96 -3.94
C LYS A 289 -2.27 -21.45 -3.71
N PHE A 290 -2.19 -21.05 -2.46
CA PHE A 290 -2.02 -19.64 -2.12
C PHE A 290 -0.90 -19.44 -1.11
N ILE A 291 -0.19 -18.33 -1.27
CA ILE A 291 0.84 -17.91 -0.34
C ILE A 291 0.27 -16.92 0.66
N LYS A 292 0.55 -17.15 1.93
CA LYS A 292 0.34 -16.18 3.01
C LYS A 292 1.60 -15.36 3.17
N SER A 293 1.46 -14.08 3.28
CA SER A 293 2.60 -13.19 3.53
C SER A 293 2.30 -12.21 4.66
N LYS A 294 3.32 -11.85 5.41
CA LYS A 294 3.27 -10.80 6.42
C LYS A 294 4.34 -9.75 6.15
N LEU A 295 4.05 -8.52 6.51
CA LEU A 295 5.04 -7.47 6.53
C LEU A 295 5.98 -7.68 7.72
N LYS A 296 7.30 -7.68 7.47
CA LYS A 296 8.35 -7.62 8.50
C LYS A 296 9.02 -6.27 8.41
N ILE A 297 8.96 -5.50 9.48
CA ILE A 297 9.73 -4.26 9.62
C ILE A 297 11.16 -4.63 9.96
N MET A 298 12.12 -4.17 9.16
CA MET A 298 13.55 -4.47 9.36
C MET A 298 14.09 -3.68 10.57
N ASP A 299 13.73 -2.40 10.68
CA ASP A 299 14.15 -1.49 11.74
C ASP A 299 13.02 -1.28 12.77
N GLN A 300 12.59 -2.37 13.44
CA GLN A 300 11.44 -2.32 14.35
C GLN A 300 11.65 -1.34 15.51
N LYS A 301 12.87 -1.26 16.07
CA LYS A 301 13.21 -0.30 17.15
C LYS A 301 13.00 1.14 16.66
N LYS A 302 13.43 1.45 15.43
CA LYS A 302 13.27 2.78 14.82
C LYS A 302 11.78 3.14 14.67
N LEU A 303 10.95 2.22 14.17
CA LEU A 303 9.50 2.46 14.07
C LEU A 303 8.86 2.69 15.44
N ILE A 304 9.23 1.90 16.46
CA ILE A 304 8.72 2.07 17.83
C ILE A 304 9.10 3.45 18.36
N ASN A 305 10.35 3.84 18.26
CA ASN A 305 10.85 5.14 18.75
C ASN A 305 10.16 6.30 18.03
N SER A 306 9.99 6.21 16.70
CA SER A 306 9.28 7.23 15.91
C SER A 306 7.86 7.50 16.43
N ILE A 307 7.16 6.42 16.78
CA ILE A 307 5.76 6.50 17.23
C ILE A 307 5.69 7.01 18.67
N LEU A 308 6.62 6.58 19.55
CA LEU A 308 6.59 6.94 20.96
C LEU A 308 7.07 8.38 21.21
N LYS A 309 7.98 8.91 20.39
CA LYS A 309 8.38 10.33 20.45
C LYS A 309 7.22 11.31 20.40
N ILE A 310 6.07 10.94 19.81
CA ILE A 310 4.87 11.81 19.78
C ILE A 310 4.31 12.01 21.21
N ASN A 311 4.52 11.08 22.12
CA ASN A 311 4.05 11.22 23.51
C ASN A 311 4.85 12.26 24.30
N GLU A 312 6.09 12.55 23.86
CA GLU A 312 7.01 13.48 24.53
C GLU A 312 6.84 14.93 24.02
N ILE A 313 6.10 15.12 22.92
CA ILE A 313 5.78 16.45 22.38
C ILE A 313 4.49 16.92 23.06
N HIS A 314 4.64 17.71 24.13
CA HIS A 314 3.56 18.40 24.83
C HIS A 314 3.05 19.62 24.06
#